data_a1e68d738532954c33763faf110fae38
#
_entry.id   a1e68d738532954c33763faf110fae38
#
_cell.length_a   1.000
_cell.length_b   1.000
_cell.length_c   1.000
_cell.angle_alpha   90.00
_cell.angle_beta   90.00
_cell.angle_gamma   90.00
#
_symmetry.space_group_name_H-M   'P 1'
#
loop_
_entity.id
_entity.type
_entity.pdbx_description
1 polymer ?
#
loop_
_entity_poly.entity_id
_entity_poly.type
_entity_poly.pdbx_seq_one_letter_code
_entity_poly.pdbx_strand_id
1 'polypeptide(L)'
;MMLADAVSDVKNNGAMTNVLAITSNPEPDSMTHAVAAALLQGAQSEHAQGTLLDLYDAGFNPVYGLEDREHYLGHAPIPDDLRDIQRRVAEADVLALVFPIYWYTMPAMMKGFFDRVLCRGFAYEAGSGKPMRLAGKTVRIIALTGGSQSWYESSGVDAALRNQICEQTFGKYCGVADADLLYVDNLVMGDDEPDHRHAAESQLTKITELGAAVVRRLMR
;
A
#
# COMPACT_ATOMS: atom_id res chain seq x y z
N MET A 1 -24.08 -16.80 -17.71
CA MET A 1 -23.81 -17.53 -16.47
C MET A 1 -22.80 -18.62 -16.82
N MET A 2 -21.53 -18.43 -16.53
CA MET A 2 -20.35 -19.34 -16.65
C MET A 2 -19.12 -18.55 -17.14
N LEU A 3 -18.46 -17.81 -16.25
CA LEU A 3 -17.07 -17.29 -16.42
C LEU A 3 -16.50 -16.75 -15.10
N ALA A 4 -17.10 -17.10 -13.93
CA ALA A 4 -16.63 -16.62 -12.62
C ALA A 4 -15.75 -17.63 -11.85
N ASP A 5 -15.58 -18.87 -12.34
CA ASP A 5 -14.97 -19.95 -11.54
C ASP A 5 -13.51 -20.30 -11.92
N ALA A 6 -12.83 -19.50 -12.73
CA ALA A 6 -11.50 -19.89 -13.26
C ALA A 6 -10.30 -19.17 -12.61
N VAL A 7 -10.48 -18.34 -11.58
CA VAL A 7 -9.36 -17.57 -10.97
C VAL A 7 -9.00 -18.04 -9.55
N SER A 8 -9.77 -18.95 -8.94
CA SER A 8 -9.58 -19.34 -7.53
C SER A 8 -8.65 -20.55 -7.27
N ASP A 9 -8.10 -21.21 -8.29
CA ASP A 9 -7.45 -22.54 -8.12
C ASP A 9 -5.93 -22.60 -8.32
N VAL A 10 -5.15 -21.52 -8.11
CA VAL A 10 -3.69 -21.58 -8.37
C VAL A 10 -2.81 -21.21 -7.16
N LYS A 11 -3.29 -21.20 -5.92
CA LYS A 11 -2.39 -20.96 -4.76
C LYS A 11 -2.56 -21.98 -3.63
N ASN A 12 -2.44 -23.27 -3.93
CA ASN A 12 -2.34 -24.28 -2.87
C ASN A 12 -1.14 -25.22 -3.08
N ASN A 13 0.08 -24.65 -3.24
CA ASN A 13 1.31 -25.43 -3.44
C ASN A 13 2.45 -24.98 -2.53
N GLY A 14 2.19 -24.67 -1.25
CA GLY A 14 3.26 -24.41 -0.27
C GLY A 14 4.08 -23.12 -0.51
N ALA A 15 3.68 -22.26 -1.41
CA ALA A 15 4.37 -20.99 -1.65
C ALA A 15 4.12 -20.01 -0.47
N MET A 16 5.20 -19.45 0.04
CA MET A 16 5.16 -18.47 1.14
C MET A 16 4.48 -17.18 0.68
N THR A 17 3.57 -16.64 1.48
CA THR A 17 2.95 -15.34 1.21
C THR A 17 3.99 -14.22 1.31
N ASN A 18 4.06 -13.35 0.31
CA ASN A 18 4.96 -12.20 0.28
C ASN A 18 4.20 -10.92 0.63
N VAL A 19 4.64 -10.22 1.68
CA VAL A 19 4.10 -8.94 2.14
C VAL A 19 5.13 -7.85 1.90
N LEU A 20 4.78 -6.85 1.10
CA LEU A 20 5.60 -5.66 0.86
C LEU A 20 4.97 -4.45 1.55
N ALA A 21 5.63 -3.94 2.58
CA ALA A 21 5.31 -2.63 3.14
C ALA A 21 6.06 -1.54 2.38
N ILE A 22 5.37 -0.46 2.02
CA ILE A 22 5.93 0.69 1.28
C ILE A 22 5.71 1.93 2.13
N THR A 23 6.78 2.58 2.55
CA THR A 23 6.74 3.78 3.40
C THR A 23 7.11 5.04 2.63
N SER A 24 6.55 6.17 3.07
CA SER A 24 6.94 7.50 2.58
C SER A 24 6.97 8.51 3.73
N ASN A 25 8.03 8.45 4.52
CA ASN A 25 8.33 9.43 5.57
C ASN A 25 9.84 9.71 5.57
N PRO A 26 10.28 10.99 5.57
CA PRO A 26 11.70 11.33 5.53
C PRO A 26 12.47 10.97 6.82
N GLU A 27 11.77 10.74 7.94
CA GLU A 27 12.37 10.37 9.21
C GLU A 27 12.41 8.85 9.39
N PRO A 28 13.60 8.22 9.42
CA PRO A 28 13.73 6.76 9.53
C PRO A 28 13.11 6.18 10.82
N ASP A 29 13.17 6.92 11.93
CA ASP A 29 12.66 6.49 13.25
C ASP A 29 11.21 6.96 13.49
N SER A 30 10.47 7.31 12.43
CA SER A 30 9.11 7.83 12.56
C SER A 30 8.09 6.74 12.92
N MET A 31 6.94 7.18 13.43
CA MET A 31 5.78 6.30 13.64
C MET A 31 5.36 5.56 12.36
N THR A 32 5.57 6.15 11.18
CA THR A 32 5.31 5.49 9.88
C THR A 32 6.12 4.20 9.74
N HIS A 33 7.41 4.24 10.09
CA HIS A 33 8.29 3.07 10.04
C HIS A 33 7.93 2.05 11.14
N ALA A 34 7.60 2.52 12.35
CA ALA A 34 7.15 1.65 13.42
C ALA A 34 5.86 0.88 13.04
N VAL A 35 4.90 1.54 12.38
CA VAL A 35 3.68 0.94 11.86
C VAL A 35 3.99 -0.10 10.79
N ALA A 36 4.86 0.21 9.83
CA ALA A 36 5.28 -0.74 8.81
C ALA A 36 5.97 -1.97 9.42
N ALA A 37 6.86 -1.76 10.38
CA ALA A 37 7.54 -2.85 11.09
C ALA A 37 6.56 -3.74 11.88
N ALA A 38 5.59 -3.14 12.59
CA ALA A 38 4.56 -3.87 13.33
C ALA A 38 3.70 -4.76 12.40
N LEU A 39 3.28 -4.22 11.24
CA LEU A 39 2.55 -5.00 10.24
C LEU A 39 3.35 -6.18 9.72
N LEU A 40 4.62 -5.95 9.37
CA LEU A 40 5.52 -7.01 8.88
C LEU A 40 5.79 -8.06 9.96
N GLN A 41 5.95 -7.66 11.22
CA GLN A 41 6.09 -8.59 12.35
C GLN A 41 4.86 -9.49 12.49
N GLY A 42 3.66 -8.92 12.40
CA GLY A 42 2.41 -9.68 12.41
C GLY A 42 2.32 -10.67 11.24
N ALA A 43 2.68 -10.25 10.03
CA ALA A 43 2.71 -11.12 8.86
C ALA A 43 3.72 -12.27 9.03
N GLN A 44 4.92 -11.99 9.54
CA GLN A 44 5.96 -12.99 9.79
C GLN A 44 5.57 -14.00 10.86
N SER A 45 4.75 -13.63 11.86
CA SER A 45 4.22 -14.58 12.84
C SER A 45 3.32 -15.66 12.23
N GLU A 46 2.79 -15.40 11.03
CA GLU A 46 2.02 -16.35 10.21
C GLU A 46 2.86 -16.94 9.05
N HIS A 47 4.18 -16.97 9.22
CA HIS A 47 5.13 -17.53 8.26
C HIS A 47 5.18 -16.85 6.88
N ALA A 48 4.72 -15.60 6.75
CA ALA A 48 4.89 -14.81 5.53
C ALA A 48 6.30 -14.23 5.41
N GLN A 49 6.75 -13.99 4.19
CA GLN A 49 7.94 -13.18 3.93
C GLN A 49 7.57 -11.70 3.94
N GLY A 50 8.06 -10.96 4.93
CA GLY A 50 7.86 -9.52 5.03
C GLY A 50 9.08 -8.74 4.52
N THR A 51 8.85 -7.76 3.66
CA THR A 51 9.89 -6.85 3.16
C THR A 51 9.43 -5.39 3.23
N LEU A 52 10.38 -4.48 3.44
CA LEU A 52 10.14 -3.03 3.47
C LEU A 52 10.72 -2.38 2.21
N LEU A 53 9.98 -1.49 1.58
CA LEU A 53 10.43 -0.50 0.62
C LEU A 53 10.21 0.89 1.21
N ASP A 54 11.26 1.49 1.71
CA ASP A 54 11.26 2.90 2.08
C ASP A 54 11.59 3.74 0.85
N LEU A 55 10.66 4.59 0.41
CA LEU A 55 10.83 5.39 -0.80
C LEU A 55 11.92 6.47 -0.65
N TYR A 56 12.17 6.95 0.57
CA TYR A 56 13.25 7.91 0.82
C TYR A 56 14.61 7.23 0.83
N ASP A 57 14.76 6.11 1.54
CA ASP A 57 16.01 5.34 1.60
C ASP A 57 16.38 4.75 0.22
N ALA A 58 15.40 4.35 -0.55
CA ALA A 58 15.58 3.86 -1.92
C ALA A 58 15.98 4.97 -2.92
N GLY A 59 16.01 6.23 -2.52
CA GLY A 59 16.27 7.36 -3.41
C GLY A 59 15.24 7.49 -4.53
N PHE A 60 13.99 7.09 -4.28
CA PHE A 60 12.92 7.15 -5.28
C PHE A 60 12.64 8.59 -5.71
N ASN A 61 12.67 8.86 -7.00
CA ASN A 61 12.26 10.15 -7.57
C ASN A 61 10.75 10.18 -7.80
N PRO A 62 9.96 11.00 -7.08
CA PRO A 62 8.51 11.05 -7.24
C PRO A 62 8.03 11.88 -8.44
N VAL A 63 8.93 12.56 -9.14
CA VAL A 63 8.56 13.50 -10.22
C VAL A 63 8.26 12.76 -11.50
N TYR A 64 7.01 12.80 -11.97
CA TYR A 64 6.62 12.30 -13.28
C TYR A 64 7.28 13.14 -14.38
N GLY A 65 8.15 12.52 -15.17
CA GLY A 65 8.98 13.18 -16.16
C GLY A 65 8.62 12.84 -17.62
N LEU A 66 9.47 13.31 -18.55
CA LEU A 66 9.30 13.03 -19.98
C LEU A 66 9.44 11.55 -20.29
N GLU A 67 10.34 10.82 -19.62
CA GLU A 67 10.53 9.38 -19.84
C GLU A 67 9.27 8.60 -19.46
N ASP A 68 8.62 8.94 -18.33
CA ASP A 68 7.33 8.34 -17.91
C ASP A 68 6.25 8.64 -18.96
N ARG A 69 6.23 9.87 -19.50
CA ARG A 69 5.28 10.28 -20.54
C ARG A 69 5.49 9.52 -21.85
N GLU A 70 6.73 9.34 -22.30
CA GLU A 70 7.05 8.56 -23.50
C GLU A 70 6.68 7.09 -23.33
N HIS A 71 6.93 6.52 -22.13
CA HIS A 71 6.47 5.18 -21.81
C HIS A 71 4.94 5.06 -21.86
N TYR A 72 4.21 6.01 -21.25
CA TYR A 72 2.74 6.04 -21.29
C TYR A 72 2.18 6.05 -22.71
N LEU A 73 2.84 6.77 -23.64
CA LEU A 73 2.46 6.83 -25.06
C LEU A 73 2.85 5.56 -25.84
N GLY A 74 3.64 4.67 -25.28
CA GLY A 74 4.16 3.48 -25.95
C GLY A 74 5.36 3.74 -26.85
N HIS A 75 6.02 4.89 -26.69
CA HIS A 75 7.18 5.29 -27.50
C HIS A 75 8.51 4.83 -26.88
N ALA A 76 8.52 4.52 -25.58
CA ALA A 76 9.69 4.11 -24.84
C ALA A 76 9.39 2.96 -23.87
N PRO A 77 10.39 2.16 -23.47
CA PRO A 77 10.25 1.20 -22.38
C PRO A 77 10.03 1.93 -21.04
N ILE A 78 9.69 1.16 -20.01
CA ILE A 78 9.61 1.68 -18.63
C ILE A 78 10.97 2.28 -18.23
N PRO A 79 11.01 3.44 -17.54
CA PRO A 79 12.23 4.00 -16.97
C PRO A 79 12.98 3.00 -16.08
N ASP A 80 14.31 2.99 -16.19
CA ASP A 80 15.15 1.97 -15.54
C ASP A 80 15.07 2.03 -14.01
N ASP A 81 14.91 3.22 -13.42
CA ASP A 81 14.77 3.45 -12.00
C ASP A 81 13.52 2.82 -11.38
N LEU A 82 12.52 2.47 -12.20
CA LEU A 82 11.27 1.84 -11.75
C LEU A 82 11.29 0.31 -11.78
N ARG A 83 12.23 -0.31 -12.49
CA ARG A 83 12.21 -1.76 -12.76
C ARG A 83 12.28 -2.61 -11.49
N ASP A 84 13.17 -2.26 -10.56
CA ASP A 84 13.30 -3.01 -9.30
C ASP A 84 12.06 -2.84 -8.42
N ILE A 85 11.55 -1.62 -8.31
CA ILE A 85 10.33 -1.33 -7.55
C ILE A 85 9.14 -2.10 -8.12
N GLN A 86 8.96 -2.09 -9.44
CA GLN A 86 7.88 -2.84 -10.09
C GLN A 86 8.03 -4.35 -9.91
N ARG A 87 9.26 -4.88 -9.96
CA ARG A 87 9.52 -6.29 -9.68
C ARG A 87 9.07 -6.65 -8.25
N ARG A 88 9.47 -5.87 -7.24
CA ARG A 88 9.07 -6.08 -5.83
C ARG A 88 7.55 -6.00 -5.64
N VAL A 89 6.90 -5.02 -6.28
CA VAL A 89 5.43 -4.89 -6.28
C VAL A 89 4.77 -6.10 -6.95
N ALA A 90 5.32 -6.59 -8.07
CA ALA A 90 4.77 -7.74 -8.79
C ALA A 90 4.89 -9.04 -7.99
N GLU A 91 5.99 -9.23 -7.26
CA GLU A 91 6.26 -10.43 -6.44
C GLU A 91 5.44 -10.49 -5.15
N ALA A 92 4.96 -9.35 -4.64
CA ALA A 92 4.16 -9.29 -3.43
C ALA A 92 2.73 -9.83 -3.64
N ASP A 93 2.20 -10.54 -2.66
CA ASP A 93 0.79 -10.93 -2.56
C ASP A 93 -0.04 -9.85 -1.85
N VAL A 94 0.60 -9.19 -0.87
CA VAL A 94 0.03 -8.08 -0.10
C VAL A 94 0.91 -6.85 -0.27
N LEU A 95 0.27 -5.72 -0.58
CA LEU A 95 0.89 -4.40 -0.56
C LEU A 95 0.33 -3.61 0.63
N ALA A 96 1.19 -3.13 1.50
CA ALA A 96 0.83 -2.23 2.59
C ALA A 96 1.45 -0.85 2.33
N LEU A 97 0.63 0.15 2.04
CA LEU A 97 1.06 1.52 1.79
C LEU A 97 0.92 2.32 3.09
N VAL A 98 2.04 2.71 3.69
CA VAL A 98 2.08 3.33 5.02
C VAL A 98 2.62 4.76 4.90
N PHE A 99 1.80 5.75 5.20
CA PHE A 99 2.18 7.16 5.02
C PHE A 99 1.41 8.11 5.94
N PRO A 100 2.01 9.25 6.32
CA PRO A 100 1.29 10.32 7.00
C PRO A 100 0.36 11.05 6.02
N ILE A 101 -0.81 11.47 6.50
CA ILE A 101 -1.70 12.33 5.72
C ILE A 101 -1.14 13.75 5.68
N TYR A 102 -0.89 14.28 4.48
CA TYR A 102 -0.56 15.67 4.23
C TYR A 102 -1.67 16.33 3.42
N TRP A 103 -2.22 17.42 3.93
CA TRP A 103 -3.31 18.14 3.25
C TRP A 103 -4.46 17.20 2.81
N TYR A 104 -4.92 16.35 3.74
CA TYR A 104 -6.04 15.40 3.57
C TYR A 104 -5.84 14.33 2.49
N THR A 105 -4.60 14.09 2.07
CA THR A 105 -4.26 13.05 1.10
C THR A 105 -2.87 12.48 1.35
N MET A 106 -2.36 11.65 0.43
CA MET A 106 -1.02 11.09 0.51
C MET A 106 0.07 12.14 0.27
N PRO A 107 1.28 11.99 0.85
CA PRO A 107 2.43 12.84 0.57
C PRO A 107 2.84 12.78 -0.90
N ALA A 108 3.55 13.82 -1.38
CA ALA A 108 4.06 13.89 -2.76
C ALA A 108 4.92 12.66 -3.14
N MET A 109 5.73 12.15 -2.22
CA MET A 109 6.54 10.94 -2.42
C MET A 109 5.65 9.73 -2.73
N MET A 110 4.61 9.48 -1.94
CA MET A 110 3.65 8.38 -2.19
C MET A 110 2.83 8.64 -3.45
N LYS A 111 2.44 9.89 -3.73
CA LYS A 111 1.72 10.24 -4.97
C LYS A 111 2.59 9.96 -6.18
N GLY A 112 3.88 10.28 -6.15
CA GLY A 112 4.82 9.95 -7.20
C GLY A 112 4.97 8.45 -7.43
N PHE A 113 4.92 7.64 -6.36
CA PHE A 113 4.85 6.19 -6.48
C PHE A 113 3.60 5.76 -7.29
N PHE A 114 2.44 6.32 -7.00
CA PHE A 114 1.23 6.05 -7.80
C PHE A 114 1.40 6.48 -9.26
N ASP A 115 1.92 7.68 -9.49
CA ASP A 115 2.01 8.25 -10.84
C ASP A 115 3.01 7.52 -11.74
N ARG A 116 4.13 7.05 -11.17
CA ARG A 116 5.24 6.47 -11.93
C ARG A 116 5.24 4.94 -11.93
N VAL A 117 5.01 4.32 -10.75
CA VAL A 117 5.09 2.85 -10.61
C VAL A 117 3.83 2.17 -11.10
N LEU A 118 2.63 2.73 -10.80
CA LEU A 118 1.35 2.17 -11.24
C LEU A 118 1.02 2.59 -12.69
N CYS A 119 1.98 2.43 -13.59
CA CYS A 119 1.87 2.89 -14.97
C CYS A 119 1.13 1.90 -15.87
N ARG A 120 0.83 2.37 -17.09
CA ARG A 120 0.28 1.57 -18.18
C ARG A 120 1.21 0.40 -18.53
N GLY A 121 0.62 -0.77 -18.80
CA GLY A 121 1.37 -2.00 -19.11
C GLY A 121 1.84 -2.76 -17.85
N PHE A 122 1.79 -2.13 -16.67
CA PHE A 122 2.10 -2.75 -15.40
C PHE A 122 0.87 -2.90 -14.50
N ALA A 123 0.28 -1.79 -14.07
CA ALA A 123 -0.87 -1.78 -13.16
C ALA A 123 -2.21 -1.85 -13.90
N TYR A 124 -2.26 -1.32 -15.11
CA TYR A 124 -3.46 -1.31 -15.95
C TYR A 124 -3.11 -1.34 -17.44
N GLU A 125 -4.09 -1.73 -18.27
CA GLU A 125 -4.01 -1.62 -19.73
C GLU A 125 -5.41 -1.27 -20.27
N ALA A 126 -5.52 -0.17 -20.97
CA ALA A 126 -6.78 0.31 -21.51
C ALA A 126 -7.33 -0.68 -22.57
N GLY A 127 -8.54 -1.18 -22.34
CA GLY A 127 -9.29 -1.98 -23.32
C GLY A 127 -8.86 -3.43 -23.52
N SER A 128 -7.85 -3.93 -22.79
CA SER A 128 -7.36 -5.29 -23.01
C SER A 128 -8.18 -6.38 -22.30
N GLY A 129 -8.88 -6.05 -21.21
CA GLY A 129 -9.57 -7.01 -20.35
C GLY A 129 -8.65 -8.07 -19.70
N LYS A 130 -7.31 -7.93 -19.86
CA LYS A 130 -6.34 -8.87 -19.28
C LYS A 130 -6.02 -8.48 -17.85
N PRO A 131 -5.91 -9.45 -16.91
CA PRO A 131 -5.41 -9.20 -15.57
C PRO A 131 -4.00 -8.61 -15.63
N MET A 132 -3.78 -7.51 -14.91
CA MET A 132 -2.47 -6.88 -14.79
C MET A 132 -1.77 -7.32 -13.50
N ARG A 133 -0.56 -6.79 -13.25
CA ARG A 133 0.31 -7.25 -12.15
C ARG A 133 -0.25 -7.05 -10.75
N LEU A 134 -1.25 -6.16 -10.59
CA LEU A 134 -1.90 -5.91 -9.30
C LEU A 134 -3.19 -6.72 -9.13
N ALA A 135 -3.76 -7.26 -10.19
CA ALA A 135 -4.99 -8.04 -10.12
C ALA A 135 -4.84 -9.24 -9.16
N GLY A 136 -5.81 -9.41 -8.28
CA GLY A 136 -5.83 -10.49 -7.29
C GLY A 136 -4.94 -10.27 -6.06
N LYS A 137 -4.23 -9.13 -5.95
CA LYS A 137 -3.49 -8.78 -4.73
C LYS A 137 -4.42 -8.21 -3.66
N THR A 138 -3.95 -8.27 -2.42
CA THR A 138 -4.54 -7.55 -1.29
C THR A 138 -3.77 -6.24 -1.06
N VAL A 139 -4.50 -5.13 -0.89
CA VAL A 139 -3.90 -3.82 -0.62
C VAL A 139 -4.43 -3.28 0.71
N ARG A 140 -3.53 -2.82 1.58
CA ARG A 140 -3.84 -2.11 2.82
C ARG A 140 -3.19 -0.74 2.78
N ILE A 141 -4.02 0.28 2.84
CA ILE A 141 -3.57 1.67 3.00
C ILE A 141 -3.63 1.97 4.50
N ILE A 142 -2.50 2.32 5.10
CA ILE A 142 -2.42 2.68 6.50
C ILE A 142 -2.01 4.14 6.58
N ALA A 143 -3.00 4.98 6.87
CA ALA A 143 -2.87 6.42 6.89
C ALA A 143 -2.65 6.92 8.32
N LEU A 144 -1.53 7.59 8.57
CA LEU A 144 -1.20 8.17 9.87
C LEU A 144 -1.72 9.62 9.93
N THR A 145 -2.38 9.99 11.03
CA THR A 145 -2.98 11.33 11.17
C THR A 145 -2.96 11.83 12.61
N GLY A 146 -2.77 13.14 12.78
CA GLY A 146 -2.91 13.82 14.07
C GLY A 146 -4.37 14.02 14.49
N GLY A 147 -5.32 13.99 13.56
CA GLY A 147 -6.75 14.06 13.86
C GLY A 147 -7.35 12.69 14.15
N SER A 148 -8.57 12.66 14.73
CA SER A 148 -9.27 11.40 14.99
C SER A 148 -9.89 10.82 13.72
N GLN A 149 -9.99 9.50 13.63
CA GLN A 149 -10.71 8.80 12.56
C GLN A 149 -12.15 9.30 12.46
N SER A 150 -12.83 9.49 13.59
CA SER A 150 -14.22 9.97 13.61
C SER A 150 -14.40 11.35 12.96
N TRP A 151 -13.38 12.22 13.06
CA TRP A 151 -13.40 13.49 12.33
C TRP A 151 -13.27 13.28 10.81
N TYR A 152 -12.36 12.41 10.37
CA TYR A 152 -12.21 12.08 8.94
C TYR A 152 -13.50 11.50 8.35
N GLU A 153 -14.20 10.65 9.11
CA GLU A 153 -15.49 10.08 8.72
C GLU A 153 -16.58 11.14 8.62
N SER A 154 -16.75 11.96 9.67
CA SER A 154 -17.80 12.97 9.75
C SER A 154 -17.60 14.13 8.78
N SER A 155 -16.35 14.47 8.44
CA SER A 155 -16.04 15.53 7.47
C SER A 155 -16.17 15.09 6.01
N GLY A 156 -16.34 13.79 5.73
CA GLY A 156 -16.38 13.22 4.39
C GLY A 156 -15.01 12.97 3.77
N VAL A 157 -13.91 13.29 4.45
CA VAL A 157 -12.54 13.04 3.94
C VAL A 157 -12.27 11.54 3.83
N ASP A 158 -12.71 10.73 4.81
CA ASP A 158 -12.59 9.26 4.73
C ASP A 158 -13.26 8.71 3.47
N ALA A 159 -14.49 9.09 3.21
CA ALA A 159 -15.23 8.65 2.03
C ALA A 159 -14.52 9.06 0.72
N ALA A 160 -13.94 10.27 0.68
CA ALA A 160 -13.19 10.74 -0.48
C ALA A 160 -11.91 9.92 -0.71
N LEU A 161 -11.13 9.64 0.36
CA LEU A 161 -9.92 8.84 0.28
C LEU A 161 -10.21 7.39 -0.13
N ARG A 162 -11.23 6.76 0.46
CA ARG A 162 -11.65 5.39 0.10
C ARG A 162 -12.07 5.31 -1.36
N ASN A 163 -12.93 6.23 -1.81
CA ASN A 163 -13.34 6.27 -3.20
C ASN A 163 -12.14 6.46 -4.14
N GLN A 164 -11.27 7.45 -3.88
CA GLN A 164 -10.13 7.75 -4.74
C GLN A 164 -9.11 6.60 -4.79
N ILE A 165 -8.70 6.10 -3.63
CA ILE A 165 -7.57 5.17 -3.53
C ILE A 165 -8.06 3.72 -3.67
N CYS A 166 -8.99 3.29 -2.82
CA CYS A 166 -9.40 1.89 -2.78
C CYS A 166 -10.29 1.53 -3.96
N GLU A 167 -11.35 2.32 -4.22
CA GLU A 167 -12.34 1.95 -5.22
C GLU A 167 -11.91 2.29 -6.66
N GLN A 168 -11.52 3.55 -6.92
CA GLN A 168 -11.20 3.97 -8.29
C GLN A 168 -9.82 3.44 -8.71
N THR A 169 -8.77 3.73 -7.92
CA THR A 169 -7.40 3.37 -8.31
C THR A 169 -7.17 1.87 -8.23
N PHE A 170 -7.26 1.28 -7.03
CA PHE A 170 -6.94 -0.14 -6.87
C PHE A 170 -8.06 -1.05 -7.38
N GLY A 171 -9.30 -0.79 -7.02
CA GLY A 171 -10.43 -1.63 -7.39
C GLY A 171 -10.71 -1.62 -8.89
N LYS A 172 -11.17 -0.48 -9.40
CA LYS A 172 -11.64 -0.40 -10.80
C LYS A 172 -10.52 -0.34 -11.82
N TYR A 173 -9.43 0.40 -11.52
CA TYR A 173 -8.38 0.64 -12.51
C TYR A 173 -7.33 -0.48 -12.52
N CYS A 174 -6.88 -0.94 -11.33
CA CYS A 174 -5.85 -1.97 -11.20
C CYS A 174 -6.41 -3.39 -11.02
N GLY A 175 -7.72 -3.56 -10.82
CA GLY A 175 -8.36 -4.86 -10.67
C GLY A 175 -8.06 -5.57 -9.34
N VAL A 176 -7.69 -4.82 -8.29
CA VAL A 176 -7.50 -5.33 -6.94
C VAL A 176 -8.85 -5.64 -6.31
N ALA A 177 -9.04 -6.87 -5.84
CA ALA A 177 -10.31 -7.30 -5.26
C ALA A 177 -10.50 -6.91 -3.78
N ASP A 178 -9.40 -6.72 -3.05
CA ASP A 178 -9.40 -6.43 -1.61
C ASP A 178 -8.46 -5.27 -1.31
N ALA A 179 -8.99 -4.05 -1.34
CA ALA A 179 -8.30 -2.83 -0.96
C ALA A 179 -9.05 -2.12 0.17
N ASP A 180 -8.35 -1.79 1.26
CA ASP A 180 -8.94 -1.12 2.41
C ASP A 180 -8.02 -0.05 3.00
N LEU A 181 -8.64 1.01 3.55
CA LEU A 181 -7.99 2.13 4.22
C LEU A 181 -8.21 2.04 5.73
N LEU A 182 -7.13 2.08 6.48
CA LEU A 182 -7.10 2.07 7.94
C LEU A 182 -6.38 3.31 8.45
N TYR A 183 -6.74 3.75 9.65
CA TYR A 183 -6.10 4.90 10.29
C TYR A 183 -5.27 4.47 11.50
N VAL A 184 -4.12 5.13 11.64
CA VAL A 184 -3.38 5.26 12.89
C VAL A 184 -3.54 6.73 13.28
N ASP A 185 -4.49 6.99 14.16
CA ASP A 185 -5.03 8.33 14.41
C ASP A 185 -4.61 8.92 15.77
N ASN A 186 -4.96 10.20 16.00
CA ASN A 186 -4.63 10.93 17.23
C ASN A 186 -3.13 10.92 17.56
N LEU A 187 -2.27 10.96 16.56
CA LEU A 187 -0.83 11.02 16.76
C LEU A 187 -0.40 12.43 17.13
N VAL A 188 0.20 12.57 18.30
CA VAL A 188 0.77 13.83 18.77
C VAL A 188 2.27 13.85 18.46
N MET A 189 2.70 14.82 17.67
CA MET A 189 4.11 14.97 17.27
C MET A 189 4.94 15.56 18.41
N GLY A 190 6.07 14.92 18.71
CA GLY A 190 7.07 15.49 19.64
C GLY A 190 6.66 15.48 21.11
N ASP A 191 5.72 14.64 21.50
CA ASP A 191 5.22 14.54 22.87
C ASP A 191 5.58 13.19 23.48
N ASP A 192 6.34 13.23 24.59
CA ASP A 192 6.78 12.06 25.36
C ASP A 192 5.85 11.74 26.54
N GLU A 193 4.65 12.32 26.58
CA GLU A 193 3.68 12.05 27.65
C GLU A 193 3.33 10.57 27.72
N PRO A 194 3.24 9.97 28.94
CA PRO A 194 2.99 8.53 29.11
C PRO A 194 1.71 8.04 28.44
N ASP A 195 0.65 8.85 28.46
CA ASP A 195 -0.64 8.48 27.86
C ASP A 195 -0.56 8.40 26.35
N HIS A 196 0.19 9.28 25.68
CA HIS A 196 0.40 9.26 24.24
C HIS A 196 1.28 8.09 23.80
N ARG A 197 2.30 7.72 24.57
CA ARG A 197 3.10 6.52 24.32
C ARG A 197 2.26 5.25 24.43
N HIS A 198 1.45 5.14 25.48
CA HIS A 198 0.58 3.98 25.65
C HIS A 198 -0.47 3.85 24.53
N ALA A 199 -1.03 4.97 24.07
CA ALA A 199 -1.93 5.00 22.91
C ALA A 199 -1.22 4.53 21.63
N ALA A 200 0.02 4.99 21.38
CA ALA A 200 0.82 4.56 20.23
C ALA A 200 1.13 3.05 20.28
N GLU A 201 1.53 2.52 21.45
CA GLU A 201 1.77 1.07 21.63
C GLU A 201 0.50 0.23 21.37
N SER A 202 -0.66 0.71 21.82
CA SER A 202 -1.94 0.06 21.56
C SER A 202 -2.27 0.02 20.07
N GLN A 203 -1.98 1.09 19.33
CA GLN A 203 -2.17 1.12 17.88
C GLN A 203 -1.20 0.19 17.16
N LEU A 204 0.07 0.14 17.55
CA LEU A 204 1.05 -0.80 16.98
C LEU A 204 0.63 -2.25 17.20
N THR A 205 0.07 -2.58 18.37
CA THR A 205 -0.49 -3.92 18.65
C THR A 205 -1.60 -4.28 17.64
N LYS A 206 -2.54 -3.37 17.38
CA LYS A 206 -3.62 -3.58 16.41
C LYS A 206 -3.06 -3.77 14.98
N ILE A 207 -2.02 -3.04 14.62
CA ILE A 207 -1.37 -3.17 13.33
C ILE A 207 -0.63 -4.52 13.19
N THR A 208 -0.01 -5.00 14.27
CA THR A 208 0.57 -6.35 14.30
C THR A 208 -0.50 -7.42 14.09
N GLU A 209 -1.64 -7.31 14.76
CA GLU A 209 -2.79 -8.21 14.57
C GLU A 209 -3.34 -8.15 13.14
N LEU A 210 -3.40 -6.96 12.55
CA LEU A 210 -3.79 -6.76 11.15
C LEU A 210 -2.85 -7.52 10.20
N GLY A 211 -1.53 -7.40 10.38
CA GLY A 211 -0.54 -8.09 9.57
C GLY A 211 -0.74 -9.62 9.58
N ALA A 212 -0.95 -10.18 10.77
CA ALA A 212 -1.26 -11.60 10.93
C ALA A 212 -2.60 -11.98 10.27
N ALA A 213 -3.64 -11.17 10.47
CA ALA A 213 -4.99 -11.44 9.95
C ALA A 213 -5.04 -11.44 8.41
N VAL A 214 -4.31 -10.53 7.76
CA VAL A 214 -4.24 -10.44 6.29
C VAL A 214 -3.62 -11.72 5.71
N VAL A 215 -2.53 -12.23 6.30
CA VAL A 215 -1.90 -13.47 5.85
C VAL A 215 -2.84 -14.67 6.06
N ARG A 216 -3.42 -14.81 7.25
CA ARG A 216 -4.38 -15.91 7.53
C ARG A 216 -5.56 -15.94 6.56
N ARG A 217 -6.01 -14.77 6.06
CA ARG A 217 -7.11 -14.70 5.10
C ARG A 217 -6.73 -15.24 3.72
N LEU A 218 -5.47 -15.04 3.29
CA LEU A 218 -4.96 -15.53 2.01
C LEU A 218 -4.67 -17.04 2.01
N MET A 219 -4.51 -17.64 3.20
CA MET A 219 -4.23 -19.07 3.34
C MET A 219 -5.52 -19.94 3.42
N ARG A 220 -6.68 -19.32 3.44
CA ARG A 220 -8.00 -20.00 3.46
C ARG A 220 -8.57 -20.13 2.07
#